data_0abb0189fe44be6537fd1c56744ef4e3
#
_entry.id   0abb0189fe44be6537fd1c56744ef4e3
#
_cell.length_a   1.000
_cell.length_b   1.000
_cell.length_c   1.000
_cell.angle_alpha   90.00
_cell.angle_beta   90.00
_cell.angle_gamma   90.00
#
_symmetry.space_group_name_H-M   'P 1'
#
loop_
_entity.id
_entity.type
_entity.pdbx_description
1 polymer ?
#
loop_
_entity_poly.entity_id
_entity_poly.type
_entity_poly.pdbx_seq_one_letter_code
_entity_poly.pdbx_strand_id
1 'polypeptide(L)'
;TVCEHLITVVEKYGAAERVHLGKQAGNVGRAVTKLPLMGKSLHKTIERNQVKTAKKLPGPVPALVITAFVARRLLRFRHMLACRRRGLIVLTDRYPQDQIPGAYDGTVFPPNVEGGRFVSWLASQERKAFHWMASHKPDLVIKLNVDLEVACARKPDHKRESLARKIAITPQLTFGGAQLVDIDANRPLEQVLVDAEKAITDFMTARGYH
;
A
#
# COMPACT_ATOMS: atom_id res chain seq x y z
N THR A 1 -2.98 -13.89 8.01
CA THR A 1 -1.92 -12.86 7.83
C THR A 1 -1.76 -12.04 9.12
N VAL A 2 -0.67 -11.26 9.26
CA VAL A 2 -0.47 -10.38 10.44
C VAL A 2 -1.69 -9.49 10.66
N CYS A 3 -2.23 -8.83 9.64
CA CYS A 3 -3.42 -7.97 9.79
C CYS A 3 -4.70 -8.74 10.17
N GLU A 4 -4.84 -9.99 9.78
CA GLU A 4 -5.98 -10.84 10.20
C GLU A 4 -5.91 -11.19 11.67
N HIS A 5 -4.72 -11.38 12.19
CA HIS A 5 -4.51 -11.60 13.61
C HIS A 5 -4.70 -10.30 14.40
N LEU A 6 -4.08 -9.21 13.96
CA LEU A 6 -4.12 -7.94 14.69
C LEU A 6 -5.51 -7.31 14.77
N ILE A 7 -6.45 -7.61 13.85
CA ILE A 7 -7.81 -7.08 13.97
C ILE A 7 -8.50 -7.62 15.23
N THR A 8 -8.29 -8.89 15.59
CA THR A 8 -8.86 -9.47 16.80
C THR A 8 -8.27 -8.89 18.09
N VAL A 9 -7.03 -8.42 18.03
CA VAL A 9 -6.39 -7.69 19.13
C VAL A 9 -7.00 -6.31 19.30
N VAL A 10 -7.16 -5.59 18.19
CA VAL A 10 -7.73 -4.23 18.18
C VAL A 10 -9.21 -4.23 18.62
N GLU A 11 -9.98 -5.26 18.27
CA GLU A 11 -11.38 -5.43 18.66
C GLU A 11 -11.59 -5.53 20.19
N LYS A 12 -10.54 -5.88 20.95
CA LYS A 12 -10.59 -5.86 22.42
C LYS A 12 -10.77 -4.44 23.00
N TYR A 13 -10.35 -3.42 22.27
CA TYR A 13 -10.40 -2.02 22.70
C TYR A 13 -11.62 -1.27 22.16
N GLY A 14 -12.40 -1.84 21.27
CA GLY A 14 -13.62 -1.24 20.73
C GLY A 14 -13.96 -1.74 19.34
N ALA A 15 -15.05 -1.21 18.79
CA ALA A 15 -15.48 -1.58 17.45
C ALA A 15 -14.38 -1.24 16.42
N ALA A 16 -13.98 -2.23 15.62
CA ALA A 16 -12.87 -2.09 14.69
C ALA A 16 -13.25 -2.49 13.26
N GLU A 17 -12.57 -1.91 12.29
CA GLU A 17 -12.76 -2.22 10.87
C GLU A 17 -11.39 -2.40 10.20
N ARG A 18 -11.25 -3.43 9.37
CA ARG A 18 -10.06 -3.63 8.56
C ARG A 18 -10.26 -3.11 7.15
N VAL A 19 -9.48 -2.12 6.75
CA VAL A 19 -9.55 -1.52 5.42
C VAL A 19 -8.25 -1.78 4.65
N HIS A 20 -8.34 -2.53 3.56
CA HIS A 20 -7.19 -2.79 2.69
C HIS A 20 -6.96 -1.63 1.70
N LEU A 21 -5.87 -0.89 1.86
CA LEU A 21 -5.53 0.27 1.03
C LEU A 21 -4.55 -0.04 -0.12
N GLY A 22 -4.14 -1.30 -0.29
CA GLY A 22 -3.23 -1.73 -1.35
C GLY A 22 -3.84 -1.63 -2.76
N LYS A 23 -2.99 -1.57 -3.77
CA LYS A 23 -3.41 -1.45 -5.19
C LYS A 23 -4.22 -2.64 -5.70
N GLN A 24 -4.03 -3.85 -5.12
CA GLN A 24 -4.66 -5.12 -5.55
C GLN A 24 -4.58 -5.39 -7.07
N ALA A 25 -3.60 -4.79 -7.75
CA ALA A 25 -3.44 -4.92 -9.20
C ALA A 25 -3.31 -6.38 -9.66
N GLY A 26 -2.68 -7.24 -8.86
CA GLY A 26 -2.56 -8.67 -9.16
C GLY A 26 -3.91 -9.43 -9.12
N ASN A 27 -4.83 -9.04 -8.24
CA ASN A 27 -6.16 -9.66 -8.16
C ASN A 27 -7.06 -9.19 -9.29
N VAL A 28 -6.97 -7.91 -9.66
CA VAL A 28 -7.71 -7.34 -10.80
C VAL A 28 -7.13 -7.83 -12.12
N GLY A 29 -5.80 -7.94 -12.24
CA GLY A 29 -5.16 -8.57 -13.41
C GLY A 29 -5.69 -10.00 -13.65
N ARG A 30 -5.78 -10.82 -12.60
CA ARG A 30 -6.36 -12.17 -12.65
C ARG A 30 -7.87 -12.16 -12.95
N ALA A 31 -8.62 -11.16 -12.51
CA ALA A 31 -10.04 -11.03 -12.82
C ALA A 31 -10.26 -10.59 -14.28
N VAL A 32 -9.43 -9.68 -14.77
CA VAL A 32 -9.49 -9.19 -16.17
C VAL A 32 -9.04 -10.27 -17.18
N THR A 33 -8.08 -11.15 -16.81
CA THR A 33 -7.69 -12.29 -17.65
C THR A 33 -8.80 -13.32 -17.82
N LYS A 34 -9.80 -13.33 -16.94
CA LYS A 34 -10.99 -14.17 -17.06
C LYS A 34 -12.06 -13.60 -18.01
N LEU A 35 -11.91 -12.35 -18.49
CA LEU A 35 -12.81 -11.76 -19.47
C LEU A 35 -12.40 -12.24 -20.90
N PRO A 36 -13.31 -12.88 -21.67
CA PRO A 36 -12.95 -13.64 -22.87
C PRO A 36 -12.42 -12.81 -24.05
N LEU A 37 -12.57 -11.49 -24.09
CA LEU A 37 -12.24 -10.64 -25.25
C LEU A 37 -11.03 -9.70 -25.08
N MET A 38 -10.49 -9.47 -23.88
CA MET A 38 -9.43 -8.46 -23.70
C MET A 38 -8.24 -8.90 -22.80
N GLY A 39 -8.29 -10.10 -22.22
CA GLY A 39 -7.40 -10.51 -21.15
C GLY A 39 -5.91 -10.66 -21.54
N LYS A 40 -5.60 -11.27 -22.67
CA LYS A 40 -4.20 -11.64 -23.02
C LYS A 40 -3.36 -10.43 -23.47
N SER A 41 -3.94 -9.46 -24.15
CA SER A 41 -3.22 -8.28 -24.63
C SER A 41 -2.92 -7.29 -23.51
N LEU A 42 -3.85 -7.11 -22.57
CA LEU A 42 -3.73 -6.17 -21.46
C LEU A 42 -2.69 -6.64 -20.43
N HIS A 43 -2.65 -7.96 -20.14
CA HIS A 43 -1.67 -8.55 -19.22
C HIS A 43 -0.23 -8.37 -19.74
N LYS A 44 -0.01 -8.65 -21.02
CA LYS A 44 1.30 -8.48 -21.67
C LYS A 44 1.77 -7.03 -21.71
N THR A 45 0.82 -6.09 -21.81
CA THR A 45 1.09 -4.63 -21.78
C THR A 45 1.42 -4.15 -20.36
N ILE A 46 0.72 -4.64 -19.34
CA ILE A 46 0.99 -4.30 -17.92
C ILE A 46 2.35 -4.86 -17.50
N GLU A 47 2.68 -6.10 -17.83
CA GLU A 47 4.00 -6.68 -17.52
C GLU A 47 5.15 -5.99 -18.26
N ARG A 48 5.01 -5.74 -19.57
CA ARG A 48 6.00 -5.00 -20.37
C ARG A 48 6.23 -3.58 -19.85
N ASN A 49 5.19 -2.91 -19.40
CA ASN A 49 5.29 -1.54 -18.89
C ASN A 49 5.91 -1.48 -17.49
N GLN A 50 5.78 -2.49 -16.64
CA GLN A 50 6.47 -2.52 -15.33
C GLN A 50 8.01 -2.57 -15.46
N VAL A 51 8.54 -3.11 -16.55
CA VAL A 51 9.98 -3.22 -16.81
C VAL A 51 10.52 -2.00 -17.57
N LYS A 52 9.72 -1.34 -18.42
CA LYS A 52 10.15 -0.24 -19.27
C LYS A 52 9.83 1.18 -18.74
N THR A 53 9.06 1.30 -17.66
CA THR A 53 8.50 2.59 -17.20
C THR A 53 9.44 3.44 -16.35
N ALA A 54 10.71 3.13 -16.26
CA ALA A 54 11.66 4.04 -15.61
C ALA A 54 11.90 5.36 -16.39
N LYS A 55 11.53 5.43 -17.69
CA LYS A 55 11.84 6.59 -18.55
C LYS A 55 10.77 6.99 -19.59
N LYS A 56 9.68 6.27 -19.78
CA LYS A 56 8.62 6.64 -20.74
C LYS A 56 7.25 6.59 -20.10
N LEU A 57 6.44 7.63 -20.35
CA LEU A 57 5.04 7.67 -19.96
C LEU A 57 4.26 6.50 -20.57
N PRO A 58 3.29 5.96 -19.80
CA PRO A 58 2.32 5.03 -20.37
C PRO A 58 1.48 5.77 -21.44
N GLY A 59 1.08 5.05 -22.48
CA GLY A 59 0.08 5.56 -23.43
C GLY A 59 -1.25 5.89 -22.74
N PRO A 60 -2.21 6.50 -23.44
CA PRO A 60 -3.47 6.96 -22.81
C PRO A 60 -4.28 5.83 -22.16
N VAL A 61 -4.31 4.64 -22.76
CA VAL A 61 -5.06 3.48 -22.21
C VAL A 61 -4.47 2.96 -20.90
N PRO A 62 -3.16 2.65 -20.81
CA PRO A 62 -2.54 2.32 -19.52
C PRO A 62 -2.68 3.43 -18.47
N ALA A 63 -2.64 4.69 -18.87
CA ALA A 63 -2.84 5.82 -17.98
C ALA A 63 -4.24 5.82 -17.34
N LEU A 64 -5.28 5.56 -18.13
CA LEU A 64 -6.65 5.39 -17.62
C LEU A 64 -6.78 4.22 -16.65
N VAL A 65 -6.14 3.09 -16.92
CA VAL A 65 -6.13 1.93 -16.01
C VAL A 65 -5.47 2.29 -14.67
N ILE A 66 -4.33 2.99 -14.71
CA ILE A 66 -3.66 3.49 -13.49
C ILE A 66 -4.62 4.40 -12.72
N THR A 67 -5.25 5.34 -13.40
CA THR A 67 -6.20 6.29 -12.79
C THR A 67 -7.41 5.57 -12.16
N ALA A 68 -7.93 4.53 -12.77
CA ALA A 68 -9.00 3.71 -12.20
C ALA A 68 -8.57 3.02 -10.88
N PHE A 69 -7.32 2.51 -10.80
CA PHE A 69 -6.78 1.96 -9.56
C PHE A 69 -6.60 3.03 -8.48
N VAL A 70 -6.17 4.23 -8.86
CA VAL A 70 -6.05 5.36 -7.93
C VAL A 70 -7.42 5.77 -7.40
N ALA A 71 -8.42 5.91 -8.27
CA ALA A 71 -9.80 6.23 -7.89
C ALA A 71 -10.38 5.17 -6.93
N ARG A 72 -10.18 3.88 -7.21
CA ARG A 72 -10.59 2.80 -6.31
C ARG A 72 -9.90 2.86 -4.95
N ARG A 73 -8.59 3.21 -4.92
CA ARG A 73 -7.87 3.40 -3.67
C ARG A 73 -8.42 4.59 -2.89
N LEU A 74 -8.70 5.69 -3.58
CA LEU A 74 -9.29 6.89 -2.99
C LEU A 74 -10.68 6.62 -2.37
N LEU A 75 -11.53 5.83 -3.02
CA LEU A 75 -12.82 5.42 -2.46
C LEU A 75 -12.67 4.62 -1.18
N ARG A 76 -11.74 3.66 -1.13
CA ARG A 76 -11.45 2.90 0.10
C ARG A 76 -10.87 3.78 1.20
N PHE A 77 -10.03 4.74 0.83
CA PHE A 77 -9.49 5.70 1.78
C PHE A 77 -10.59 6.58 2.38
N ARG A 78 -11.54 7.03 1.56
CA ARG A 78 -12.74 7.75 2.04
C ARG A 78 -13.60 6.89 2.96
N HIS A 79 -13.77 5.60 2.63
CA HIS A 79 -14.44 4.65 3.52
C HIS A 79 -13.73 4.52 4.86
N MET A 80 -12.41 4.36 4.87
CA MET A 80 -11.59 4.38 6.09
C MET A 80 -11.84 5.62 6.94
N LEU A 81 -11.84 6.81 6.32
CA LEU A 81 -12.13 8.06 7.04
C LEU A 81 -13.57 8.10 7.57
N ALA A 82 -14.53 7.53 6.85
CA ALA A 82 -15.91 7.44 7.32
C ALA A 82 -16.03 6.51 8.54
N CYS A 83 -15.34 5.37 8.56
CA CYS A 83 -15.27 4.48 9.71
C CYS A 83 -14.66 5.20 10.93
N ARG A 84 -13.55 5.90 10.73
CA ARG A 84 -12.90 6.70 11.78
C ARG A 84 -13.83 7.78 12.36
N ARG A 85 -14.58 8.51 11.51
CA ARG A 85 -15.57 9.50 11.94
C ARG A 85 -16.73 8.91 12.75
N ARG A 86 -17.03 7.64 12.53
CA ARG A 86 -18.03 6.88 13.30
C ARG A 86 -17.48 6.33 14.62
N GLY A 87 -16.22 6.65 14.97
CA GLY A 87 -15.57 6.21 16.20
C GLY A 87 -14.99 4.79 16.14
N LEU A 88 -14.90 4.16 14.95
CA LEU A 88 -14.27 2.86 14.83
C LEU A 88 -12.75 2.98 14.86
N ILE A 89 -12.10 2.00 15.47
CA ILE A 89 -10.65 1.79 15.35
C ILE A 89 -10.41 1.18 13.97
N VAL A 90 -9.57 1.82 13.16
CA VAL A 90 -9.35 1.34 11.78
C VAL A 90 -7.95 0.76 11.63
N LEU A 91 -7.88 -0.54 11.35
CA LEU A 91 -6.64 -1.22 10.98
C LEU A 91 -6.49 -1.20 9.46
N THR A 92 -5.37 -0.67 8.97
CA THR A 92 -5.09 -0.65 7.53
C THR A 92 -3.82 -1.40 7.20
N ASP A 93 -3.79 -2.08 6.07
CA ASP A 93 -2.57 -2.53 5.44
C ASP A 93 -2.21 -1.62 4.26
N ARG A 94 -0.94 -1.37 4.04
CA ARG A 94 -0.41 -0.60 2.91
C ARG A 94 -0.91 0.86 2.85
N TYR A 95 -0.54 1.65 3.84
CA TYR A 95 -0.90 3.07 3.86
C TYR A 95 -0.29 3.84 2.67
N PRO A 96 -1.08 4.75 2.00
CA PRO A 96 -0.56 5.58 0.91
C PRO A 96 0.54 6.53 1.38
N GLN A 97 1.56 6.72 0.53
CA GLN A 97 2.65 7.66 0.79
C GLN A 97 2.98 8.47 -0.46
N ASP A 98 3.46 9.69 -0.30
CA ASP A 98 3.92 10.60 -1.35
C ASP A 98 5.39 11.02 -1.19
N GLN A 99 6.08 10.51 -0.17
CA GLN A 99 7.46 10.84 0.16
C GLN A 99 8.45 10.36 -0.91
N ILE A 100 8.22 9.14 -1.45
CA ILE A 100 9.08 8.53 -2.46
C ILE A 100 8.24 8.17 -3.68
N PRO A 101 8.16 9.05 -4.70
CA PRO A 101 7.40 8.78 -5.92
C PRO A 101 7.88 7.52 -6.65
N GLY A 102 6.94 6.74 -7.19
CA GLY A 102 7.23 5.48 -7.88
C GLY A 102 7.56 4.30 -6.97
N ALA A 103 7.67 4.55 -5.66
CA ALA A 103 7.95 3.54 -4.66
C ALA A 103 6.72 2.78 -4.20
N TYR A 104 6.95 1.85 -3.28
CA TYR A 104 5.92 1.03 -2.63
C TYR A 104 4.81 1.89 -2.02
N ASP A 105 3.58 1.63 -2.46
CA ASP A 105 2.36 2.36 -2.08
C ASP A 105 2.36 3.87 -2.37
N GLY A 106 3.34 4.37 -3.15
CA GLY A 106 3.38 5.71 -3.71
C GLY A 106 2.70 5.82 -5.08
N THR A 107 2.88 7.00 -5.71
CA THR A 107 2.42 7.29 -7.07
C THR A 107 2.97 6.30 -8.10
N VAL A 108 2.28 6.09 -9.19
CA VAL A 108 2.70 5.20 -10.28
C VAL A 108 3.30 5.98 -11.43
N PHE A 109 2.73 7.15 -11.73
CA PHE A 109 3.29 8.01 -12.77
C PHE A 109 4.65 8.57 -12.32
N PRO A 110 5.63 8.66 -13.25
CA PRO A 110 6.92 9.26 -12.94
C PRO A 110 6.76 10.74 -12.54
N PRO A 111 7.70 11.29 -11.73
CA PRO A 111 7.62 12.67 -11.27
C PRO A 111 7.70 13.68 -12.42
N ASN A 112 8.54 13.42 -13.42
CA ASN A 112 8.72 14.25 -14.61
C ASN A 112 8.00 13.63 -15.80
N VAL A 113 6.85 14.20 -16.11
CA VAL A 113 5.95 13.70 -17.15
C VAL A 113 6.21 14.46 -18.46
N GLU A 114 7.09 13.93 -19.32
CA GLU A 114 7.17 14.32 -20.70
C GLU A 114 6.17 13.51 -21.53
N GLY A 115 5.00 14.05 -21.83
CA GLY A 115 3.95 13.36 -22.58
C GLY A 115 2.78 14.23 -22.96
N GLY A 116 1.82 13.64 -23.66
CA GLY A 116 0.63 14.35 -24.10
C GLY A 116 -0.13 15.00 -22.93
N ARG A 117 -0.72 16.17 -23.17
CA ARG A 117 -1.43 16.99 -22.16
C ARG A 117 -2.40 16.18 -21.30
N PHE A 118 -3.07 15.19 -21.90
CA PHE A 118 -4.03 14.33 -21.20
C PHE A 118 -3.35 13.43 -20.14
N VAL A 119 -2.25 12.75 -20.49
CA VAL A 119 -1.54 11.87 -19.55
C VAL A 119 -0.88 12.69 -18.45
N SER A 120 -0.36 13.87 -18.77
CA SER A 120 0.21 14.80 -17.78
C SER A 120 -0.85 15.29 -16.80
N TRP A 121 -2.07 15.55 -17.28
CA TRP A 121 -3.21 15.89 -16.41
C TRP A 121 -3.57 14.72 -15.47
N LEU A 122 -3.67 13.48 -15.97
CA LEU A 122 -3.94 12.30 -15.15
C LEU A 122 -2.86 12.10 -14.07
N ALA A 123 -1.59 12.26 -14.41
CA ALA A 123 -0.48 12.19 -13.47
C ALA A 123 -0.57 13.28 -12.39
N SER A 124 -1.01 14.49 -12.77
CA SER A 124 -1.28 15.57 -11.81
C SER A 124 -2.42 15.21 -10.83
N GLN A 125 -3.51 14.60 -11.33
CA GLN A 125 -4.60 14.15 -10.46
C GLN A 125 -4.16 13.03 -9.51
N GLU A 126 -3.31 12.10 -9.98
CA GLU A 126 -2.72 11.08 -9.10
C GLU A 126 -1.93 11.72 -7.97
N ARG A 127 -1.01 12.64 -8.27
CA ARG A 127 -0.20 13.32 -7.26
C ARG A 127 -1.07 14.04 -6.22
N LYS A 128 -2.09 14.79 -6.67
CA LYS A 128 -3.03 15.46 -5.77
C LYS A 128 -3.77 14.47 -4.87
N ALA A 129 -4.23 13.35 -5.42
CA ALA A 129 -4.91 12.32 -4.65
C ALA A 129 -4.00 11.67 -3.60
N PHE A 130 -2.74 11.36 -3.96
CA PHE A 130 -1.78 10.79 -3.02
C PHE A 130 -1.38 11.78 -1.95
N HIS A 131 -1.11 13.04 -2.30
CA HIS A 131 -0.83 14.09 -1.34
C HIS A 131 -1.99 14.27 -0.35
N TRP A 132 -3.23 14.31 -0.85
CA TRP A 132 -4.41 14.38 0.01
C TRP A 132 -4.54 13.15 0.92
N MET A 133 -4.30 11.93 0.44
CA MET A 133 -4.32 10.73 1.29
C MET A 133 -3.20 10.77 2.33
N ALA A 134 -1.98 11.15 1.93
CA ALA A 134 -0.81 11.21 2.81
C ALA A 134 -0.90 12.32 3.86
N SER A 135 -1.67 13.40 3.61
CA SER A 135 -1.92 14.45 4.60
C SER A 135 -2.76 13.97 5.80
N HIS A 136 -3.45 12.85 5.67
CA HIS A 136 -4.16 12.21 6.77
C HIS A 136 -3.21 11.27 7.50
N LYS A 137 -2.48 11.79 8.45
CA LYS A 137 -1.49 11.06 9.24
C LYS A 137 -2.12 9.87 9.98
N PRO A 138 -1.58 8.64 9.87
CA PRO A 138 -1.97 7.53 10.73
C PRO A 138 -1.48 7.76 12.16
N ASP A 139 -2.20 7.22 13.14
CA ASP A 139 -1.85 7.39 14.55
C ASP A 139 -0.65 6.51 14.93
N LEU A 140 -0.65 5.25 14.46
CA LEU A 140 0.42 4.27 14.64
C LEU A 140 0.74 3.59 13.31
N VAL A 141 2.02 3.40 13.04
CA VAL A 141 2.50 2.57 11.92
C VAL A 141 3.47 1.52 12.44
N ILE A 142 3.14 0.26 12.22
CA ILE A 142 4.03 -0.87 12.48
C ILE A 142 4.74 -1.23 11.16
N LYS A 143 6.07 -1.10 11.15
CA LYS A 143 6.91 -1.48 10.02
C LYS A 143 7.52 -2.85 10.29
N LEU A 144 7.26 -3.80 9.41
CA LEU A 144 7.82 -5.15 9.47
C LEU A 144 9.08 -5.17 8.59
N ASN A 145 10.23 -5.05 9.22
CA ASN A 145 11.52 -5.05 8.55
C ASN A 145 12.01 -6.50 8.36
N VAL A 146 12.43 -6.84 7.16
CA VAL A 146 12.84 -8.20 6.79
C VAL A 146 14.02 -8.14 5.83
N ASP A 147 14.93 -9.10 5.94
CA ASP A 147 16.05 -9.27 5.02
C ASP A 147 15.59 -9.83 3.68
N LEU A 148 16.33 -9.51 2.62
CA LEU A 148 15.96 -9.90 1.27
C LEU A 148 15.90 -11.42 1.09
N GLU A 149 16.84 -12.14 1.69
CA GLU A 149 16.88 -13.60 1.57
C GLU A 149 15.65 -14.25 2.23
N VAL A 150 15.31 -13.80 3.43
CA VAL A 150 14.11 -14.27 4.16
C VAL A 150 12.83 -13.92 3.40
N ALA A 151 12.75 -12.71 2.85
CA ALA A 151 11.61 -12.28 2.05
C ALA A 151 11.45 -13.12 0.77
N CYS A 152 12.55 -13.44 0.09
CA CYS A 152 12.54 -14.31 -1.11
C CYS A 152 12.13 -15.74 -0.76
N ALA A 153 12.65 -16.30 0.34
CA ALA A 153 12.27 -17.63 0.80
C ALA A 153 10.77 -17.72 1.14
N ARG A 154 10.19 -16.68 1.77
CA ARG A 154 8.77 -16.62 2.12
C ARG A 154 7.85 -16.32 0.94
N LYS A 155 8.37 -15.72 -0.14
CA LYS A 155 7.59 -15.32 -1.33
C LYS A 155 8.33 -15.67 -2.62
N PRO A 156 8.50 -16.97 -2.92
CA PRO A 156 9.26 -17.42 -4.10
C PRO A 156 8.66 -16.94 -5.44
N ASP A 157 7.34 -16.70 -5.47
CA ASP A 157 6.64 -16.22 -6.67
C ASP A 157 6.87 -14.72 -6.96
N HIS A 158 7.58 -14.01 -6.08
CA HIS A 158 7.85 -12.58 -6.26
C HIS A 158 9.24 -12.34 -6.84
N LYS A 159 9.35 -11.39 -7.77
CA LYS A 159 10.64 -10.99 -8.34
C LYS A 159 11.55 -10.41 -7.24
N ARG A 160 12.78 -10.94 -7.12
CA ARG A 160 13.77 -10.52 -6.13
C ARG A 160 14.02 -9.01 -6.13
N GLU A 161 14.13 -8.40 -7.33
CA GLU A 161 14.34 -6.94 -7.46
C GLU A 161 13.16 -6.14 -6.90
N SER A 162 11.94 -6.66 -7.05
CA SER A 162 10.73 -6.03 -6.50
C SER A 162 10.70 -6.09 -4.98
N LEU A 163 11.16 -7.19 -4.38
CA LEU A 163 11.29 -7.33 -2.93
C LEU A 163 12.41 -6.44 -2.40
N ALA A 164 13.59 -6.47 -3.02
CA ALA A 164 14.73 -5.64 -2.65
C ALA A 164 14.37 -4.14 -2.61
N ARG A 165 13.65 -3.67 -3.65
CA ARG A 165 13.20 -2.28 -3.71
C ARG A 165 12.24 -1.91 -2.57
N LYS A 166 11.32 -2.81 -2.21
CA LYS A 166 10.40 -2.58 -1.09
C LYS A 166 11.13 -2.52 0.24
N ILE A 167 12.03 -3.47 0.46
CA ILE A 167 12.84 -3.57 1.69
C ILE A 167 13.68 -2.31 1.87
N ALA A 168 14.35 -1.85 0.82
CA ALA A 168 15.19 -0.64 0.87
C ALA A 168 14.40 0.64 1.18
N ILE A 169 13.12 0.71 0.80
CA ILE A 169 12.29 1.91 0.95
C ILE A 169 11.55 1.95 2.29
N THR A 170 11.10 0.82 2.81
CA THR A 170 10.28 0.76 4.04
C THR A 170 10.89 1.51 5.22
N PRO A 171 12.19 1.40 5.54
CA PRO A 171 12.79 2.15 6.65
C PRO A 171 12.77 3.67 6.47
N GLN A 172 12.78 4.15 5.22
CA GLN A 172 12.85 5.58 4.90
C GLN A 172 11.50 6.30 5.06
N LEU A 173 10.38 5.57 5.14
CA LEU A 173 9.05 6.16 5.21
C LEU A 173 8.73 6.62 6.63
N THR A 174 8.33 7.88 6.78
CA THR A 174 7.99 8.51 8.07
C THR A 174 6.47 8.71 8.26
N PHE A 175 5.69 8.54 7.20
CA PHE A 175 4.22 8.68 7.21
C PHE A 175 3.75 10.00 7.86
N GLY A 176 4.40 11.12 7.50
CA GLY A 176 4.04 12.43 8.02
C GLY A 176 4.35 12.61 9.52
N GLY A 177 5.32 11.88 10.06
CA GLY A 177 5.66 11.90 11.48
C GLY A 177 4.65 11.15 12.35
N ALA A 178 4.06 10.06 11.84
CA ALA A 178 3.30 9.09 12.64
C ALA A 178 4.16 8.47 13.74
N GLN A 179 3.53 7.93 14.78
CA GLN A 179 4.25 7.06 15.71
C GLN A 179 4.66 5.78 14.97
N LEU A 180 5.96 5.51 14.92
CA LEU A 180 6.51 4.36 14.20
C LEU A 180 6.99 3.31 15.21
N VAL A 181 6.70 2.05 14.92
CA VAL A 181 7.25 0.89 15.62
C VAL A 181 7.88 -0.02 14.56
N ASP A 182 9.18 -0.23 14.67
CA ASP A 182 9.94 -1.11 13.80
C ASP A 182 10.03 -2.49 14.44
N ILE A 183 9.59 -3.54 13.73
CA ILE A 183 9.62 -4.93 14.18
C ILE A 183 10.52 -5.74 13.25
N ASP A 184 11.43 -6.51 13.82
CA ASP A 184 12.23 -7.49 13.09
C ASP A 184 11.37 -8.68 12.65
N ALA A 185 11.03 -8.68 11.37
CA ALA A 185 10.23 -9.74 10.75
C ALA A 185 11.09 -10.89 10.20
N ASN A 186 12.38 -10.96 10.47
CA ASN A 186 13.20 -12.14 10.16
C ASN A 186 12.86 -13.32 11.09
N ARG A 187 12.38 -13.02 12.29
CA ARG A 187 12.00 -13.99 13.31
C ARG A 187 10.78 -14.84 12.93
N PRO A 188 10.51 -15.95 13.62
CA PRO A 188 9.30 -16.74 13.47
C PRO A 188 8.04 -15.88 13.58
N LEU A 189 6.99 -16.27 12.83
CA LEU A 189 5.76 -15.50 12.75
C LEU A 189 5.12 -15.25 14.13
N GLU A 190 5.16 -16.23 15.02
CA GLU A 190 4.59 -16.14 16.37
C GLU A 190 5.24 -15.00 17.17
N GLN A 191 6.57 -14.86 17.10
CA GLN A 191 7.30 -13.78 17.77
C GLN A 191 6.98 -12.41 17.17
N VAL A 192 6.86 -12.32 15.84
CA VAL A 192 6.46 -11.09 15.15
C VAL A 192 5.05 -10.67 15.55
N LEU A 193 4.13 -11.64 15.73
CA LEU A 193 2.77 -11.37 16.18
C LEU A 193 2.76 -10.85 17.62
N VAL A 194 3.50 -11.46 18.53
CA VAL A 194 3.62 -11.01 19.93
C VAL A 194 4.13 -9.57 20.01
N ASP A 195 5.17 -9.23 19.25
CA ASP A 195 5.69 -7.87 19.23
C ASP A 195 4.70 -6.87 18.64
N ALA A 196 3.97 -7.25 17.59
CA ALA A 196 2.96 -6.40 16.98
C ALA A 196 1.75 -6.20 17.90
N GLU A 197 1.32 -7.24 18.63
CA GLU A 197 0.29 -7.12 19.67
C GLU A 197 0.73 -6.19 20.79
N LYS A 198 1.98 -6.37 21.28
CA LYS A 198 2.54 -5.49 22.29
C LYS A 198 2.56 -4.04 21.84
N ALA A 199 2.98 -3.76 20.61
CA ALA A 199 3.00 -2.41 20.06
C ALA A 199 1.59 -1.77 20.03
N ILE A 200 0.55 -2.55 19.67
CA ILE A 200 -0.83 -2.08 19.72
C ILE A 200 -1.29 -1.86 21.16
N THR A 201 -1.04 -2.80 22.05
CA THR A 201 -1.43 -2.71 23.47
C THR A 201 -0.80 -1.50 24.14
N ASP A 202 0.51 -1.29 23.99
CA ASP A 202 1.22 -0.13 24.52
C ASP A 202 0.64 1.18 23.99
N PHE A 203 0.35 1.23 22.68
CA PHE A 203 -0.26 2.39 22.04
C PHE A 203 -1.67 2.69 22.54
N MET A 204 -2.52 1.66 22.68
CA MET A 204 -3.91 1.82 23.13
C MET A 204 -3.95 2.22 24.60
N THR A 205 -3.16 1.57 25.46
CA THR A 205 -3.04 1.91 26.89
C THR A 205 -2.55 3.34 27.08
N ALA A 206 -1.54 3.79 26.33
CA ALA A 206 -1.03 5.16 26.39
C ALA A 206 -2.10 6.22 26.01
N ARG A 207 -3.16 5.82 25.31
CA ARG A 207 -4.31 6.66 24.94
C ARG A 207 -5.53 6.46 25.84
N GLY A 208 -5.41 5.69 26.91
CA GLY A 208 -6.48 5.46 27.89
C GLY A 208 -7.53 4.44 27.48
N TYR A 209 -7.25 3.60 26.49
CA TYR A 209 -8.08 2.45 26.18
C TYR A 209 -7.68 1.27 27.10
N HIS A 210 -8.66 0.66 27.74
CA HIS A 210 -8.46 -0.45 28.68
C HIS A 210 -9.35 -1.64 28.31
#